data_326db676309f2775a06a19d2184ed1d5
#
_entry.id   326db676309f2775a06a19d2184ed1d5
#
_cell.length_a   1.000
_cell.length_b   1.000
_cell.length_c   1.000
_cell.angle_alpha   90.00
_cell.angle_beta   90.00
_cell.angle_gamma   90.00
#
_symmetry.space_group_name_H-M   'P 1'
#
loop_
_entity.id
_entity.type
_entity.pdbx_description
1 polymer ?
#
loop_
_entity_poly.entity_id
_entity_poly.type
_entity_poly.pdbx_seq_one_letter_code
_entity_poly.pdbx_strand_id
1 'polypeptide(L)'
;ESGAAIEWFLEDQSDGMTDRLEETVATSLFRIVQEAINNAIRHALAGEIRVRLRDKGGRLLVEVMDDGIGMDRQAQRIGHGIDNMRTRARLISASFAIRKNTDGSGTCVTIHLPPEMYEPIGG
;
A
#
# COMPACT_ATOMS: atom_id res chain seq x y z
N GLU A 1 4.15 -5.92 -27.55
CA GLU A 1 4.39 -5.56 -26.83
C GLU A 1 3.55 -4.87 -26.16
N SER A 2 3.29 -5.04 -25.50
CA SER A 2 2.45 -4.46 -24.84
C SER A 2 2.85 -3.18 -24.68
N GLY A 3 2.98 -2.47 -24.99
CA GLY A 3 3.49 -1.24 -24.94
C GLY A 3 2.75 -0.19 -24.21
N ALA A 4 1.68 -0.51 -23.59
CA ALA A 4 0.93 0.46 -22.84
C ALA A 4 1.70 0.87 -21.59
N ALA A 5 1.95 2.15 -21.42
CA ALA A 5 2.62 2.64 -20.23
C ALA A 5 1.63 2.66 -19.07
N ILE A 6 2.15 2.40 -17.86
CA ILE A 6 1.36 2.49 -16.66
C ILE A 6 1.37 3.95 -16.20
N GLU A 7 0.20 4.48 -15.90
CA GLU A 7 0.11 5.83 -15.34
C GLU A 7 0.27 5.75 -13.84
N TRP A 8 1.08 6.64 -13.28
CA TRP A 8 1.40 6.64 -11.86
C TRP A 8 0.94 7.92 -11.21
N PHE A 9 0.34 7.79 -10.05
CA PHE A 9 -0.09 8.93 -9.26
C PHE A 9 0.39 8.75 -7.83
N LEU A 10 1.02 9.76 -7.28
CA LEU A 10 1.43 9.76 -5.88
C LEU A 10 0.82 10.97 -5.22
N GLU A 11 0.02 10.74 -4.18
CA GLU A 11 -0.62 11.80 -3.42
C GLU A 11 -0.15 11.69 -1.98
N ASP A 12 0.67 12.63 -1.53
CA ASP A 12 1.15 12.61 -0.15
C ASP A 12 0.45 13.73 0.61
N GLN A 13 -0.52 13.36 1.41
CA GLN A 13 -1.25 14.27 2.28
C GLN A 13 -1.01 13.89 3.73
N SER A 14 0.18 13.36 4.03
CA SER A 14 0.50 12.90 5.37
C SER A 14 1.08 14.00 6.26
N ASP A 15 1.31 15.18 5.72
CA ASP A 15 1.81 16.33 6.48
C ASP A 15 3.12 16.00 7.20
N GLY A 16 4.03 15.36 6.49
CA GLY A 16 5.35 15.05 7.04
C GLY A 16 5.40 13.84 7.95
N MET A 17 4.29 13.12 8.13
CA MET A 17 4.28 11.97 9.03
C MET A 17 5.29 10.91 8.62
N THR A 18 5.52 10.73 7.33
CA THR A 18 6.46 9.71 6.86
C THR A 18 7.88 9.99 7.32
N ASP A 19 8.23 11.25 7.52
CA ASP A 19 9.57 11.61 7.97
C ASP A 19 9.80 11.30 9.44
N ARG A 20 8.74 11.02 10.19
CA ARG A 20 8.84 10.74 11.62
C ARG A 20 8.70 9.26 11.96
N LEU A 21 8.62 8.39 10.97
CA LEU A 21 8.52 6.96 11.23
C LEU A 21 9.85 6.42 11.71
N GLU A 22 9.80 5.47 12.65
CA GLU A 22 11.00 4.73 13.03
C GLU A 22 11.52 3.98 11.81
N GLU A 23 12.83 3.80 11.74
CA GLU A 23 13.47 3.20 10.58
C GLU A 23 12.93 1.81 10.26
N THR A 24 12.75 0.97 11.29
CA THR A 24 12.26 -0.39 11.07
C THR A 24 10.82 -0.39 10.55
N VAL A 25 10.00 0.55 11.04
CA VAL A 25 8.62 0.69 10.60
C VAL A 25 8.61 1.17 9.14
N ALA A 26 9.42 2.16 8.83
CA ALA A 26 9.50 2.70 7.47
C ALA A 26 9.94 1.61 6.48
N THR A 27 10.92 0.79 6.86
CA THR A 27 11.42 -0.28 6.00
C THR A 27 10.32 -1.32 5.74
N SER A 28 9.60 -1.73 6.77
CA SER A 28 8.52 -2.71 6.59
C SER A 28 7.40 -2.14 5.74
N LEU A 29 7.02 -0.89 6.00
CA LEU A 29 5.99 -0.22 5.22
C LEU A 29 6.39 -0.14 3.75
N PHE A 30 7.65 0.26 3.48
CA PHE A 30 8.16 0.36 2.12
C PHE A 30 8.05 -0.99 1.40
N ARG A 31 8.38 -2.09 2.08
CA ARG A 31 8.33 -3.40 1.46
C ARG A 31 6.90 -3.84 1.17
N ILE A 32 5.95 -3.48 2.03
CA ILE A 32 4.54 -3.77 1.77
C ILE A 32 4.07 -3.02 0.53
N VAL A 33 4.40 -1.73 0.46
CA VAL A 33 4.00 -0.90 -0.69
C VAL A 33 4.65 -1.43 -1.96
N GLN A 34 5.93 -1.80 -1.89
CA GLN A 34 6.65 -2.34 -3.04
C GLN A 34 5.99 -3.63 -3.54
N GLU A 35 5.59 -4.51 -2.63
CA GLU A 35 4.93 -5.76 -3.01
C GLU A 35 3.57 -5.49 -3.65
N ALA A 36 2.80 -4.53 -3.09
CA ALA A 36 1.51 -4.18 -3.65
C ALA A 36 1.65 -3.61 -5.06
N ILE A 37 2.66 -2.77 -5.27
CA ILE A 37 2.94 -2.21 -6.60
C ILE A 37 3.35 -3.32 -7.57
N ASN A 38 4.23 -4.22 -7.13
CA ASN A 38 4.66 -5.32 -7.98
C ASN A 38 3.49 -6.22 -8.38
N ASN A 39 2.55 -6.45 -7.46
CA ASN A 39 1.36 -7.22 -7.77
C ASN A 39 0.50 -6.52 -8.82
N ALA A 40 0.37 -5.21 -8.71
CA ALA A 40 -0.39 -4.43 -9.68
C ALA A 40 0.25 -4.51 -11.07
N ILE A 41 1.57 -4.45 -11.14
CA ILE A 41 2.27 -4.52 -12.42
C ILE A 41 2.21 -5.91 -13.02
N ARG A 42 2.48 -6.95 -12.21
CA ARG A 42 2.66 -8.30 -12.74
C ARG A 42 1.39 -9.10 -12.83
N HIS A 43 0.48 -8.92 -11.89
CA HIS A 43 -0.66 -9.82 -11.76
C HIS A 43 -2.00 -9.16 -12.03
N ALA A 44 -2.12 -7.88 -11.74
CA ALA A 44 -3.37 -7.18 -11.94
C ALA A 44 -3.53 -6.65 -13.38
N LEU A 45 -2.46 -6.55 -14.12
CA LEU A 45 -2.47 -5.99 -15.47
C LEU A 45 -3.03 -4.57 -15.45
N ALA A 46 -2.61 -3.80 -14.47
CA ALA A 46 -3.15 -2.46 -14.25
C ALA A 46 -2.62 -1.46 -15.29
N GLY A 47 -3.46 -0.52 -15.68
CA GLY A 47 -3.04 0.62 -16.49
C GLY A 47 -2.75 1.84 -15.65
N GLU A 48 -3.28 1.88 -14.42
CA GLU A 48 -3.08 3.00 -13.51
C GLU A 48 -2.77 2.48 -12.12
N ILE A 49 -1.78 3.04 -11.46
CA ILE A 49 -1.46 2.73 -10.08
C ILE A 49 -1.39 4.04 -9.32
N ARG A 50 -2.10 4.11 -8.20
CA ARG A 50 -2.16 5.31 -7.38
C ARG A 50 -1.73 4.96 -5.96
N VAL A 51 -0.78 5.71 -5.42
CA VAL A 51 -0.34 5.56 -4.03
C VAL A 51 -0.75 6.82 -3.30
N ARG A 52 -1.47 6.65 -2.20
CA ARG A 52 -1.94 7.79 -1.41
C ARG A 52 -1.50 7.62 0.03
N LEU A 53 -0.96 8.71 0.60
CA LEU A 53 -0.55 8.77 1.99
C LEU A 53 -1.38 9.85 2.65
N ARG A 54 -2.02 9.53 3.76
CA ARG A 54 -2.88 10.49 4.45
C ARG A 54 -2.70 10.43 5.96
N ASP A 55 -2.84 11.59 6.60
CA ASP A 55 -2.96 11.67 8.04
C ASP A 55 -4.43 11.48 8.36
N LYS A 56 -4.77 10.42 9.06
CA LYS A 56 -6.14 10.14 9.42
C LYS A 56 -6.24 10.11 10.94
N GLY A 57 -6.47 11.26 11.53
CA GLY A 57 -6.60 11.35 12.97
C GLY A 57 -5.32 11.04 13.72
N GLY A 58 -4.17 11.48 13.21
CA GLY A 58 -2.88 11.20 13.82
C GLY A 58 -2.29 9.87 13.44
N ARG A 59 -2.93 9.13 12.54
CA ARG A 59 -2.44 7.84 12.08
C ARG A 59 -2.14 7.93 10.59
N LEU A 60 -1.04 7.35 10.18
CA LEU A 60 -0.72 7.29 8.76
C LEU A 60 -1.55 6.21 8.09
N LEU A 61 -2.27 6.58 7.05
CA LEU A 61 -3.01 5.66 6.21
C LEU A 61 -2.32 5.63 4.85
N VAL A 62 -1.94 4.45 4.40
CA VAL A 62 -1.31 4.26 3.09
C VAL A 62 -2.24 3.41 2.25
N GLU A 63 -2.53 3.87 1.05
CA GLU A 63 -3.39 3.14 0.11
C GLU A 63 -2.64 2.95 -1.19
N VAL A 64 -2.63 1.73 -1.70
CA VAL A 64 -2.10 1.42 -3.03
C VAL A 64 -3.26 0.90 -3.86
N MET A 65 -3.67 1.66 -4.86
CA MET A 65 -4.84 1.36 -5.67
C MET A 65 -4.41 1.08 -7.11
N ASP A 66 -5.03 0.10 -7.73
CA ASP A 66 -4.83 -0.16 -9.15
C ASP A 66 -6.18 -0.38 -9.82
N ASP A 67 -6.22 -0.20 -11.13
CA ASP A 67 -7.44 -0.40 -11.92
C ASP A 67 -7.38 -1.72 -12.69
N GLY A 68 -6.68 -2.71 -12.18
CA GLY A 68 -6.48 -3.97 -12.88
C GLY A 68 -7.62 -4.96 -12.73
N ILE A 69 -7.27 -6.25 -12.80
CA ILE A 69 -8.27 -7.32 -12.89
C ILE A 69 -8.97 -7.64 -11.56
N GLY A 70 -8.51 -7.06 -10.47
CA GLY A 70 -9.14 -7.26 -9.18
C GLY A 70 -8.59 -8.44 -8.41
N MET A 71 -8.90 -8.45 -7.11
CA MET A 71 -8.30 -9.39 -6.17
C MET A 71 -8.70 -10.84 -6.43
N ASP A 72 -9.95 -11.07 -6.74
CA ASP A 72 -10.45 -12.44 -6.94
C ASP A 72 -9.68 -13.16 -8.05
N ARG A 73 -9.29 -12.43 -9.08
CA ARG A 73 -8.55 -13.02 -10.19
C ARG A 73 -7.05 -13.02 -9.93
N GLN A 74 -6.54 -11.99 -9.24
CA GLN A 74 -5.15 -11.93 -8.89
C GLN A 74 -4.73 -13.01 -7.93
N ALA A 75 -5.58 -13.40 -7.00
CA ALA A 75 -5.23 -14.33 -5.94
C ALA A 75 -4.66 -15.63 -6.46
N GLN A 76 -5.06 -16.02 -7.65
CA GLN A 76 -4.56 -17.24 -8.27
C GLN A 76 -3.16 -17.08 -8.83
N ARG A 77 -2.67 -15.85 -8.96
CA ARG A 77 -1.38 -15.57 -9.57
C ARG A 77 -0.31 -15.13 -8.58
N ILE A 78 -0.75 -14.56 -7.44
CA ILE A 78 0.18 -13.91 -6.52
C ILE A 78 0.96 -14.89 -5.67
N GLY A 79 0.45 -16.08 -5.42
CA GLY A 79 1.12 -17.03 -4.56
C GLY A 79 1.15 -16.55 -3.13
N HIS A 80 2.34 -16.32 -2.57
CA HIS A 80 2.50 -15.95 -1.17
C HIS A 80 2.65 -14.45 -0.94
N GLY A 81 2.53 -13.63 -1.96
CA GLY A 81 2.75 -12.18 -1.82
C GLY A 81 1.83 -11.52 -0.81
N ILE A 82 0.54 -11.91 -0.81
CA ILE A 82 -0.42 -11.32 0.12
C ILE A 82 -0.09 -11.71 1.56
N ASP A 83 0.26 -12.98 1.78
CA ASP A 83 0.62 -13.43 3.12
C ASP A 83 1.87 -12.71 3.61
N ASN A 84 2.83 -12.45 2.72
CA ASN A 84 4.03 -11.72 3.08
C ASN A 84 3.71 -10.29 3.49
N MET A 85 2.82 -9.62 2.77
CA MET A 85 2.39 -8.27 3.13
C MET A 85 1.70 -8.26 4.49
N ARG A 86 0.82 -9.23 4.72
CA ARG A 86 0.10 -9.33 5.98
C ARG A 86 1.05 -9.58 7.15
N THR A 87 2.05 -10.44 6.95
CA THR A 87 3.04 -10.72 7.99
C THR A 87 3.86 -9.48 8.32
N ARG A 88 4.29 -8.74 7.30
CA ARG A 88 5.06 -7.51 7.54
C ARG A 88 4.24 -6.46 8.26
N ALA A 89 2.97 -6.33 7.91
CA ALA A 89 2.08 -5.39 8.60
C ALA A 89 1.94 -5.76 10.08
N ARG A 90 1.79 -7.06 10.35
CA ARG A 90 1.66 -7.53 11.73
C ARG A 90 2.90 -7.21 12.54
N LEU A 91 4.08 -7.32 11.94
CA LEU A 91 5.34 -7.05 12.65
C LEU A 91 5.45 -5.59 13.11
N ILE A 92 4.77 -4.67 12.45
CA ILE A 92 4.79 -3.26 12.84
C ILE A 92 3.45 -2.82 13.42
N SER A 93 2.62 -3.77 13.83
CA SER A 93 1.33 -3.51 14.47
C SER A 93 0.40 -2.68 13.59
N ALA A 94 0.54 -2.78 12.29
CA ALA A 94 -0.32 -2.07 11.35
C ALA A 94 -1.52 -2.93 10.98
N SER A 95 -2.64 -2.27 10.70
CA SER A 95 -3.79 -2.95 10.11
C SER A 95 -3.56 -3.07 8.61
N PHE A 96 -3.95 -4.19 8.04
CA PHE A 96 -3.74 -4.47 6.63
C PHE A 96 -5.04 -5.00 6.04
N ALA A 97 -5.45 -4.48 4.91
CA ALA A 97 -6.65 -4.93 4.22
C ALA A 97 -6.46 -4.84 2.72
N ILE A 98 -7.11 -5.74 2.00
CA ILE A 98 -7.18 -5.71 0.55
C ILE A 98 -8.65 -5.77 0.18
N ARG A 99 -9.08 -4.87 -0.70
CA ARG A 99 -10.47 -4.83 -1.12
C ARG A 99 -10.56 -4.27 -2.53
N LYS A 100 -11.75 -4.32 -3.11
CA LYS A 100 -12.00 -3.66 -4.38
C LYS A 100 -12.00 -2.15 -4.17
N ASN A 101 -11.67 -1.40 -5.20
CA ASN A 101 -11.83 0.05 -5.17
C ASN A 101 -13.32 0.39 -5.01
N THR A 102 -13.59 1.59 -4.53
CA THR A 102 -14.96 2.02 -4.30
C THR A 102 -15.80 2.05 -5.58
N ASP A 103 -15.16 2.20 -6.74
CA ASP A 103 -15.89 2.15 -8.02
C ASP A 103 -16.07 0.71 -8.52
N GLY A 104 -15.65 -0.28 -7.75
CA GLY A 104 -15.83 -1.68 -8.11
C GLY A 104 -14.76 -2.28 -8.97
N SER A 105 -13.78 -1.49 -9.43
CA SER A 105 -12.73 -1.99 -10.31
C SER A 105 -11.42 -2.10 -9.57
N GLY A 106 -10.59 -3.05 -9.98
CA GLY A 106 -9.22 -3.16 -9.45
C GLY A 106 -9.14 -3.51 -7.98
N THR A 107 -8.05 -3.12 -7.37
CA THR A 107 -7.73 -3.51 -6.00
C THR A 107 -7.20 -2.32 -5.21
N CYS A 108 -7.55 -2.26 -3.94
CA CYS A 108 -7.00 -1.28 -3.01
C CYS A 108 -6.37 -2.02 -1.84
N VAL A 109 -5.06 -1.84 -1.65
CA VAL A 109 -4.34 -2.34 -0.50
C VAL A 109 -4.24 -1.19 0.49
N THR A 110 -4.65 -1.42 1.73
CA THR A 110 -4.66 -0.39 2.75
C THR A 110 -3.80 -0.81 3.93
N ILE A 111 -2.92 0.07 4.38
CA ILE A 111 -2.11 -0.13 5.57
C ILE A 111 -2.37 1.06 6.50
N HIS A 112 -2.73 0.79 7.75
CA HIS A 112 -3.06 1.83 8.71
C HIS A 112 -2.17 1.65 9.93
N LEU A 113 -1.30 2.62 10.19
CA LEU A 113 -0.36 2.55 11.30
C LEU A 113 -0.97 3.20 12.55
N PRO A 114 -0.72 2.62 13.73
CA PRO A 114 -1.17 3.26 14.98
C PRO A 114 -0.29 4.47 15.30
N PRO A 115 -0.77 5.41 16.13
CA PRO A 115 -0.04 6.65 16.40
C PRO A 115 1.31 6.45 17.08
N GLU A 116 1.47 5.37 17.82
CA GLU A 116 2.69 5.13 18.58
C GLU A 116 3.88 4.70 17.71
N MET A 117 3.67 4.56 16.42
CA MET A 117 4.77 4.15 15.51
C MET A 117 5.61 5.33 15.04
N TYR A 118 5.41 6.52 15.57
CA TYR A 118 6.15 7.70 15.15
C TYR A 118 7.15 8.10 16.21
N GLU A 119 8.29 8.64 15.77
CA GLU A 119 9.25 9.19 16.69
C GLU A 119 8.70 10.49 17.28
N PRO A 120 8.99 10.78 18.55
CA PRO A 120 8.53 12.03 19.15
C PRO A 120 9.07 13.23 18.40
N ILE A 121 8.22 14.27 18.30
CA ILE A 121 8.63 15.53 17.71
C ILE A 121 9.42 16.30 18.75
N GLY A 122 10.54 16.85 18.35
CA GLY A 122 11.29 17.72 19.23
C GLY A 122 12.19 16.99 20.21
N GLY A 123 12.40 15.73 20.01
CA GLY A 123 13.39 14.95 20.76
C GLY A 123 13.20 14.85 22.23
#